data_a62ee46596579762476cfc3401a7c1e2
#
_entry.id   a62ee46596579762476cfc3401a7c1e2
#
_cell.length_a   1.000
_cell.length_b   1.000
_cell.length_c   1.000
_cell.angle_alpha   90.00
_cell.angle_beta   90.00
_cell.angle_gamma   90.00
#
_symmetry.space_group_name_H-M   'P 1'
#
loop_
_entity.id
_entity.type
_entity.pdbx_description
1 polymer ?
#
loop_
_entity_poly.entity_id
_entity_poly.type
_entity_poly.pdbx_seq_one_letter_code
_entity_poly.pdbx_strand_id
1 'polypeptide(L)'
;VENIKCRNFGPGMFASYHVYPYYPDSLNYQKDYLENVDENGKINTYSAYLEDLKLAHTIPIIVAEFGIPTSRGMGHESVMGYNQGKVDENAQGEMLVHMFQCIKDAKYAGGIAFTWQDEWFKRTWNNVMFDIADRRPFWSNIQTTEQCFGLLSFDPGKFDVTCHVDGDVSDREGVVPIIQ
;
A
#
# COMPACT_ATOMS: atom_id res chain seq x y z
N VAL A 1 -6.04 -1.82 -27.96
CA VAL A 1 -6.16 -0.42 -27.48
C VAL A 1 -5.01 0.42 -28.03
N GLU A 2 -3.76 -0.05 -27.93
CA GLU A 2 -2.56 0.70 -28.33
C GLU A 2 -2.48 1.05 -29.82
N ASN A 3 -3.23 0.37 -30.66
CA ASN A 3 -3.31 0.66 -32.10
C ASN A 3 -4.28 1.80 -32.45
N ILE A 4 -4.99 2.36 -31.46
CA ILE A 4 -5.87 3.49 -31.64
C ILE A 4 -5.02 4.76 -31.76
N LYS A 5 -4.78 5.19 -32.99
CA LYS A 5 -4.10 6.47 -33.26
C LYS A 5 -5.12 7.60 -33.27
N CYS A 6 -5.07 8.47 -32.28
CA CYS A 6 -5.82 9.72 -32.33
C CYS A 6 -5.00 10.78 -33.09
N ARG A 7 -5.39 11.12 -34.30
CA ARG A 7 -4.69 12.13 -35.13
C ARG A 7 -4.67 13.54 -34.53
N ASN A 8 -5.59 13.80 -33.61
CA ASN A 8 -5.76 15.10 -32.96
C ASN A 8 -5.10 15.19 -31.58
N PHE A 9 -4.42 14.12 -31.12
CA PHE A 9 -3.78 14.06 -29.81
C PHE A 9 -2.28 13.77 -29.97
N GLY A 10 -1.50 14.86 -30.01
CA GLY A 10 -0.05 14.80 -30.19
C GLY A 10 0.77 14.19 -29.06
N PRO A 11 0.37 14.34 -27.76
CA PRO A 11 1.18 13.86 -26.63
C PRO A 11 1.37 12.34 -26.57
N GLY A 12 0.51 11.55 -27.22
CA GLY A 12 0.57 10.10 -27.16
C GLY A 12 -0.26 9.50 -26.00
N MET A 13 -0.03 8.21 -25.73
CA MET A 13 -0.77 7.43 -24.74
C MET A 13 0.21 6.72 -23.79
N PHE A 14 -0.25 6.39 -22.62
CA PHE A 14 0.44 5.52 -21.66
C PHE A 14 -0.55 4.51 -21.07
N ALA A 15 -0.04 3.39 -20.59
CA ALA A 15 -0.82 2.42 -19.81
C ALA A 15 -0.74 2.76 -18.33
N SER A 16 -1.84 2.61 -17.62
CA SER A 16 -1.95 2.96 -16.20
C SER A 16 -2.58 1.80 -15.44
N TYR A 17 -1.90 1.36 -14.37
CA TYR A 17 -2.31 0.22 -13.56
C TYR A 17 -2.21 0.50 -12.08
N HIS A 18 -3.13 -0.06 -11.30
CA HIS A 18 -2.99 -0.20 -9.85
C HIS A 18 -2.43 -1.59 -9.58
N VAL A 19 -1.28 -1.67 -8.94
CA VAL A 19 -0.57 -2.95 -8.72
C VAL A 19 -0.23 -3.09 -7.24
N TYR A 20 -0.98 -3.96 -6.57
CA TYR A 20 -0.78 -4.28 -5.17
C TYR A 20 -0.25 -5.72 -5.00
N PRO A 21 0.65 -5.98 -4.04
CA PRO A 21 1.29 -7.29 -3.91
C PRO A 21 0.41 -8.35 -3.23
N TYR A 22 -0.72 -7.95 -2.67
CA TYR A 22 -1.65 -8.81 -1.95
C TYR A 22 -2.97 -9.04 -2.70
N TYR A 23 -3.23 -8.28 -3.77
CA TYR A 23 -4.48 -8.40 -4.54
C TYR A 23 -4.29 -8.00 -6.01
N PRO A 24 -4.73 -8.83 -6.97
CA PRO A 24 -5.27 -10.18 -6.79
C PRO A 24 -4.19 -11.19 -6.40
N ASP A 25 -4.53 -12.17 -5.58
CA ASP A 25 -3.61 -13.22 -5.09
C ASP A 25 -2.91 -14.02 -6.19
N SER A 26 -3.51 -14.08 -7.38
CA SER A 26 -3.02 -14.91 -8.48
C SER A 26 -1.54 -14.68 -8.80
N LEU A 27 -1.05 -13.46 -8.63
CA LEU A 27 0.37 -13.15 -8.88
C LEU A 27 1.32 -13.92 -7.93
N ASN A 28 0.85 -14.25 -6.72
CA ASN A 28 1.65 -14.95 -5.70
C ASN A 28 1.67 -16.49 -5.89
N TYR A 29 0.90 -17.01 -6.84
CA TYR A 29 0.77 -18.44 -7.09
C TYR A 29 1.15 -18.85 -8.51
N GLN A 30 1.49 -17.90 -9.37
CA GLN A 30 1.97 -18.19 -10.72
C GLN A 30 3.34 -18.89 -10.65
N LYS A 31 3.43 -20.08 -11.23
CA LYS A 31 4.65 -20.87 -11.19
C LYS A 31 5.88 -20.11 -11.70
N ASP A 32 5.73 -19.45 -12.83
CA ASP A 32 6.81 -18.70 -13.46
C ASP A 32 7.27 -17.50 -12.60
N TYR A 33 6.33 -16.89 -11.85
CA TYR A 33 6.66 -15.77 -10.94
C TYR A 33 7.36 -16.26 -9.67
N LEU A 34 7.06 -17.48 -9.20
CA LEU A 34 7.72 -18.10 -8.05
C LEU A 34 9.18 -18.51 -8.35
N GLU A 35 9.55 -18.60 -9.61
CA GLU A 35 10.94 -18.87 -10.04
C GLU A 35 11.78 -17.58 -10.09
N ASN A 36 11.15 -16.40 -10.03
CA ASN A 36 11.86 -15.12 -10.01
C ASN A 36 12.37 -14.81 -8.61
N VAL A 37 13.66 -14.61 -8.48
CA VAL A 37 14.33 -14.29 -7.22
C VAL A 37 15.12 -12.99 -7.32
N ASP A 38 15.15 -12.24 -6.25
CA ASP A 38 15.97 -11.05 -6.12
C ASP A 38 17.46 -11.39 -5.93
N GLU A 39 18.30 -10.37 -5.79
CA GLU A 39 19.75 -10.49 -5.58
C GLU A 39 20.12 -11.25 -4.30
N ASN A 40 19.21 -11.35 -3.34
CA ASN A 40 19.39 -12.10 -2.09
C ASN A 40 18.83 -13.53 -2.17
N GLY A 41 18.34 -13.95 -3.34
CA GLY A 41 17.72 -15.26 -3.54
C GLY A 41 16.29 -15.37 -2.97
N LYS A 42 15.64 -14.25 -2.61
CA LYS A 42 14.26 -14.22 -2.14
C LYS A 42 13.30 -14.12 -3.32
N ILE A 43 12.23 -14.93 -3.30
CA ILE A 43 11.19 -14.91 -4.32
C ILE A 43 10.56 -13.51 -4.40
N ASN A 44 10.47 -12.98 -5.62
CA ASN A 44 9.92 -11.66 -5.90
C ASN A 44 8.86 -11.73 -7.02
N THR A 45 7.66 -12.16 -6.65
CA THR A 45 6.53 -12.30 -7.57
C THR A 45 6.03 -10.96 -8.09
N TYR A 46 6.18 -9.88 -7.29
CA TYR A 46 5.80 -8.54 -7.69
C TYR A 46 6.64 -8.04 -8.88
N SER A 47 7.97 -8.22 -8.82
CA SER A 47 8.86 -7.89 -9.93
C SER A 47 8.54 -8.72 -11.18
N ALA A 48 8.32 -10.03 -11.01
CA ALA A 48 7.97 -10.91 -12.12
C ALA A 48 6.69 -10.48 -12.84
N TYR A 49 5.66 -10.13 -12.07
CA TYR A 49 4.41 -9.61 -12.62
C TYR A 49 4.62 -8.31 -13.41
N LEU A 50 5.42 -7.38 -12.89
CA LEU A 50 5.70 -6.13 -13.59
C LEU A 50 6.45 -6.38 -14.92
N GLU A 51 7.40 -7.30 -14.96
CA GLU A 51 8.11 -7.66 -16.19
C GLU A 51 7.17 -8.30 -17.20
N ASP A 52 6.28 -9.19 -16.77
CA ASP A 52 5.30 -9.83 -17.66
C ASP A 52 4.28 -8.81 -18.19
N LEU A 53 3.77 -7.93 -17.32
CA LEU A 53 2.87 -6.85 -17.73
C LEU A 53 3.51 -5.92 -18.76
N LYS A 54 4.80 -5.65 -18.63
CA LYS A 54 5.55 -4.84 -19.59
C LYS A 54 5.57 -5.46 -20.99
N LEU A 55 5.67 -6.79 -21.10
CA LEU A 55 5.66 -7.47 -22.40
C LEU A 55 4.34 -7.29 -23.16
N ALA A 56 3.25 -7.00 -22.46
CA ALA A 56 1.95 -6.74 -23.06
C ALA A 56 1.83 -5.35 -23.70
N HIS A 57 2.81 -4.46 -23.50
CA HIS A 57 2.74 -3.05 -23.89
C HIS A 57 3.90 -2.61 -24.77
N THR A 58 3.61 -1.69 -25.69
CA THR A 58 4.59 -0.98 -26.52
C THR A 58 4.66 0.52 -26.22
N ILE A 59 3.78 0.99 -25.33
CA ILE A 59 3.68 2.38 -24.84
C ILE A 59 4.25 2.47 -23.41
N PRO A 60 4.58 3.67 -22.92
CA PRO A 60 4.99 3.85 -21.53
C PRO A 60 3.94 3.31 -20.54
N ILE A 61 4.41 2.75 -19.43
CA ILE A 61 3.55 2.22 -18.37
C ILE A 61 3.80 3.01 -17.10
N ILE A 62 2.74 3.32 -16.37
CA ILE A 62 2.78 3.91 -15.04
C ILE A 62 2.05 2.97 -14.07
N VAL A 63 2.66 2.67 -12.94
CA VAL A 63 1.94 2.13 -11.78
C VAL A 63 1.31 3.31 -11.06
N ALA A 64 0.02 3.55 -11.34
CA ALA A 64 -0.71 4.69 -10.82
C ALA A 64 -1.11 4.55 -9.35
N GLU A 65 -1.08 3.32 -8.82
CA GLU A 65 -1.16 3.06 -7.39
C GLU A 65 -0.34 1.83 -7.02
N PHE A 66 0.46 1.97 -5.97
CA PHE A 66 1.05 0.87 -5.21
C PHE A 66 1.13 1.30 -3.74
N GLY A 67 0.99 0.38 -2.81
CA GLY A 67 0.97 0.73 -1.38
C GLY A 67 0.78 -0.46 -0.45
N ILE A 68 1.09 -0.24 0.82
CA ILE A 68 0.87 -1.16 1.93
C ILE A 68 0.29 -0.37 3.10
N PRO A 69 -0.82 -0.79 3.71
CA PRO A 69 -1.40 -0.10 4.85
C PRO A 69 -0.85 -0.61 6.18
N THR A 70 -0.79 0.28 7.18
CA THR A 70 -0.28 0.02 8.54
C THR A 70 -1.36 -0.28 9.57
N SER A 71 -2.54 -0.69 9.18
CA SER A 71 -3.64 -0.93 10.12
C SER A 71 -3.37 -2.10 11.08
N ARG A 72 -4.02 -2.09 12.25
CA ARG A 72 -4.05 -3.24 13.17
C ARG A 72 -4.85 -4.41 12.61
N GLY A 73 -5.92 -4.11 11.86
CA GLY A 73 -6.67 -5.13 11.14
C GLY A 73 -5.96 -5.55 9.87
N MET A 74 -6.26 -6.74 9.38
CA MET A 74 -5.76 -7.26 8.12
C MET A 74 -6.93 -7.51 7.19
N GLY A 75 -6.92 -6.85 6.02
CA GLY A 75 -7.93 -7.04 4.99
C GLY A 75 -7.61 -8.22 4.09
N HIS A 76 -6.33 -8.46 3.84
CA HIS A 76 -5.87 -9.51 2.96
C HIS A 76 -4.47 -9.99 3.35
N GLU A 77 -4.28 -11.29 3.50
CA GLU A 77 -2.98 -11.89 3.79
C GLU A 77 -2.27 -12.25 2.48
N SER A 78 -1.00 -11.90 2.37
CA SER A 78 -0.14 -12.30 1.27
C SER A 78 0.84 -13.37 1.72
N VAL A 79 0.94 -14.47 0.96
CA VAL A 79 1.93 -15.54 1.21
C VAL A 79 3.37 -15.06 1.09
N MET A 80 3.60 -13.90 0.46
CA MET A 80 4.90 -13.24 0.36
C MET A 80 5.18 -12.27 1.50
N GLY A 81 4.27 -12.12 2.46
CA GLY A 81 4.40 -11.23 3.62
C GLY A 81 4.02 -9.77 3.37
N TYR A 82 3.62 -9.42 2.15
CA TYR A 82 3.13 -8.08 1.81
C TYR A 82 1.63 -8.01 2.07
N ASN A 83 1.25 -7.94 3.33
CA ASN A 83 -0.16 -7.99 3.74
C ASN A 83 -0.87 -6.65 3.58
N GLN A 84 -2.17 -6.71 3.36
CA GLN A 84 -3.04 -5.54 3.49
C GLN A 84 -3.43 -5.36 4.96
N GLY A 85 -2.55 -4.73 5.73
CA GLY A 85 -2.68 -4.53 7.17
C GLY A 85 -1.80 -5.44 8.01
N LYS A 86 -1.80 -5.23 9.32
CA LYS A 86 -0.86 -5.83 10.29
C LYS A 86 0.61 -5.59 9.95
N VAL A 87 0.91 -4.42 9.46
CA VAL A 87 2.24 -3.95 9.10
C VAL A 87 2.51 -2.71 9.93
N ASP A 88 3.68 -2.58 10.51
CA ASP A 88 4.11 -1.35 11.17
C ASP A 88 4.68 -0.33 10.16
N GLU A 89 4.91 0.90 10.61
CA GLU A 89 5.35 1.99 9.74
C GLU A 89 6.75 1.77 9.14
N ASN A 90 7.65 1.13 9.88
CA ASN A 90 8.99 0.82 9.37
C ASN A 90 8.92 -0.23 8.26
N ALA A 91 8.19 -1.31 8.50
CA ALA A 91 7.97 -2.36 7.50
C ALA A 91 7.21 -1.80 6.28
N GLN A 92 6.23 -0.90 6.48
CA GLN A 92 5.56 -0.19 5.38
C GLN A 92 6.59 0.54 4.52
N GLY A 93 7.47 1.34 5.15
CA GLY A 93 8.49 2.11 4.44
C GLY A 93 9.43 1.21 3.64
N GLU A 94 9.93 0.12 4.23
CA GLU A 94 10.80 -0.84 3.54
C GLU A 94 10.10 -1.50 2.35
N MET A 95 8.86 -1.92 2.53
CA MET A 95 8.05 -2.54 1.46
C MET A 95 7.78 -1.56 0.31
N LEU A 96 7.46 -0.30 0.61
CA LEU A 96 7.22 0.72 -0.40
C LEU A 96 8.47 1.04 -1.21
N VAL A 97 9.63 1.16 -0.56
CA VAL A 97 10.91 1.35 -1.23
C VAL A 97 11.22 0.16 -2.15
N HIS A 98 11.02 -1.05 -1.67
CA HIS A 98 11.23 -2.27 -2.47
C HIS A 98 10.29 -2.31 -3.69
N MET A 99 9.00 -2.06 -3.51
CA MET A 99 8.03 -2.03 -4.61
C MET A 99 8.39 -0.96 -5.65
N PHE A 100 8.77 0.25 -5.21
CA PHE A 100 9.19 1.30 -6.11
C PHE A 100 10.46 0.93 -6.87
N GLN A 101 11.41 0.26 -6.23
CA GLN A 101 12.61 -0.25 -6.90
C GLN A 101 12.24 -1.27 -8.00
N CYS A 102 11.32 -2.20 -7.73
CA CYS A 102 10.82 -3.13 -8.75
C CYS A 102 10.20 -2.39 -9.96
N ILE A 103 9.39 -1.35 -9.71
CA ILE A 103 8.80 -0.52 -10.78
C ILE A 103 9.89 0.16 -11.62
N LYS A 104 10.90 0.71 -10.97
CA LYS A 104 12.04 1.35 -11.63
C LYS A 104 12.86 0.35 -12.46
N ASP A 105 13.15 -0.83 -11.91
CA ASP A 105 13.94 -1.85 -12.57
C ASP A 105 13.21 -2.46 -13.78
N ALA A 106 11.90 -2.60 -13.70
CA ALA A 106 11.05 -2.94 -14.84
C ALA A 106 11.01 -1.85 -15.94
N LYS A 107 11.66 -0.69 -15.73
CA LYS A 107 11.73 0.42 -16.69
C LYS A 107 10.37 1.03 -17.02
N TYR A 108 9.50 1.09 -16.04
CA TYR A 108 8.24 1.84 -16.13
C TYR A 108 8.51 3.36 -16.14
N ALA A 109 7.57 4.13 -16.64
CA ALA A 109 7.66 5.61 -16.63
C ALA A 109 7.61 6.19 -15.22
N GLY A 110 7.04 5.46 -14.27
CA GLY A 110 7.03 5.80 -12.86
C GLY A 110 6.01 5.02 -12.05
N GLY A 111 6.00 5.30 -10.75
CA GLY A 111 5.03 4.79 -9.79
C GLY A 111 4.52 5.90 -8.89
N ILE A 112 3.24 5.84 -8.53
CA ILE A 112 2.57 6.78 -7.63
C ILE A 112 2.19 6.00 -6.38
N ALA A 113 2.82 6.35 -5.26
CA ALA A 113 2.51 5.70 -3.99
C ALA A 113 1.10 6.09 -3.51
N PHE A 114 0.34 5.11 -3.16
CA PHE A 114 -0.93 5.28 -2.49
C PHE A 114 -0.71 5.07 -0.99
N THR A 115 -0.76 6.12 -0.15
CA THR A 115 -1.17 7.46 -0.51
C THR A 115 -0.39 8.51 0.29
N TRP A 116 -0.57 9.81 -0.01
CA TRP A 116 0.17 10.88 0.66
C TRP A 116 -0.09 10.96 2.16
N GLN A 117 -1.35 10.87 2.56
CA GLN A 117 -1.77 10.90 3.97
C GLN A 117 -2.89 9.90 4.22
N ASP A 118 -3.09 9.53 5.47
CA ASP A 118 -4.17 8.66 5.89
C ASP A 118 -5.55 9.23 5.53
N GLU A 119 -6.44 8.34 5.13
CA GLU A 119 -7.81 8.67 4.73
C GLU A 119 -8.81 8.17 5.78
N TRP A 120 -8.84 8.80 6.93
CA TRP A 120 -9.59 8.37 8.12
C TRP A 120 -11.10 8.25 7.92
N PHE A 121 -11.63 8.85 6.87
CA PHE A 121 -13.05 8.76 6.49
C PHE A 121 -13.40 7.46 5.75
N LYS A 122 -12.41 6.71 5.27
CA LYS A 122 -12.65 5.47 4.53
C LYS A 122 -13.20 4.36 5.40
N ARG A 123 -14.00 3.51 4.77
CA ARG A 123 -14.52 2.28 5.33
C ARG A 123 -14.21 1.15 4.37
N THR A 124 -13.88 0.00 4.93
CA THR A 124 -13.62 -1.20 4.15
C THR A 124 -14.79 -2.16 4.19
N TRP A 125 -14.98 -2.89 3.09
CA TRP A 125 -16.04 -3.88 2.95
C TRP A 125 -16.02 -4.95 4.06
N ASN A 126 -14.85 -5.27 4.61
CA ASN A 126 -14.68 -6.32 5.61
C ASN A 126 -15.08 -5.88 7.03
N ASN A 127 -15.22 -4.60 7.30
CA ASN A 127 -15.61 -4.10 8.62
C ASN A 127 -16.71 -3.03 8.60
N VAL A 128 -17.20 -2.64 7.42
CA VAL A 128 -18.24 -1.60 7.29
C VAL A 128 -19.51 -1.92 8.08
N MET A 129 -19.84 -3.20 8.25
CA MET A 129 -21.01 -3.64 9.04
C MET A 129 -20.85 -3.40 10.55
N PHE A 130 -19.63 -3.24 11.01
CA PHE A 130 -19.30 -3.00 12.42
C PHE A 130 -19.04 -1.54 12.73
N ASP A 131 -18.95 -0.70 11.69
CA ASP A 131 -18.75 0.72 11.83
C ASP A 131 -20.10 1.43 12.10
N ILE A 132 -20.21 2.10 13.24
CA ILE A 132 -21.36 2.91 13.60
C ILE A 132 -21.05 4.35 13.20
N ALA A 133 -21.36 4.69 11.95
CA ALA A 133 -21.09 5.99 11.35
C ALA A 133 -21.66 7.16 12.15
N ASP A 134 -22.87 7.02 12.69
CA ASP A 134 -23.54 8.07 13.47
C ASP A 134 -22.82 8.40 14.78
N ARG A 135 -22.08 7.44 15.32
CA ARG A 135 -21.29 7.62 16.55
C ARG A 135 -19.87 8.11 16.29
N ARG A 136 -19.35 7.87 15.10
CA ARG A 136 -17.96 8.16 14.73
C ARG A 136 -17.83 8.69 13.30
N PRO A 137 -18.51 9.77 12.94
CA PRO A 137 -18.55 10.24 11.55
C PRO A 137 -17.18 10.65 11.01
N PHE A 138 -16.25 11.05 11.89
CA PHE A 138 -14.90 11.53 11.53
C PHE A 138 -13.79 10.70 12.17
N TRP A 139 -14.12 9.59 12.81
CA TRP A 139 -13.13 8.83 13.54
C TRP A 139 -12.65 7.62 12.74
N SER A 140 -11.31 7.46 12.70
CA SER A 140 -10.69 6.28 12.11
C SER A 140 -11.02 5.02 12.92
N ASN A 141 -11.41 3.96 12.21
CA ASN A 141 -11.44 2.64 12.78
C ASN A 141 -10.08 1.97 12.55
N ILE A 142 -9.31 1.79 13.62
CA ILE A 142 -7.95 1.22 13.57
C ILE A 142 -7.86 -0.19 12.96
N GLN A 143 -8.98 -0.87 12.79
CA GLN A 143 -9.06 -2.16 12.10
C GLN A 143 -9.28 -1.99 10.59
N THR A 144 -9.62 -0.78 10.13
CA THR A 144 -9.88 -0.51 8.72
C THR A 144 -8.59 -0.31 7.97
N THR A 145 -8.27 -1.23 7.07
CA THR A 145 -7.01 -1.23 6.32
C THR A 145 -6.91 -0.02 5.39
N GLU A 146 -8.02 0.34 4.73
CA GLU A 146 -8.06 1.42 3.74
C GLU A 146 -7.77 2.82 4.30
N GLN A 147 -7.73 2.99 5.60
CA GLN A 147 -7.47 4.29 6.22
C GLN A 147 -5.99 4.59 6.41
N CYS A 148 -5.15 3.57 6.51
CA CYS A 148 -3.78 3.69 6.99
C CYS A 148 -2.72 3.47 5.91
N PHE A 149 -2.93 4.03 4.73
CA PHE A 149 -1.97 3.99 3.62
C PHE A 149 -1.01 5.18 3.58
N GLY A 150 -1.19 6.16 4.45
CA GLY A 150 -0.46 7.41 4.42
C GLY A 150 1.06 7.24 4.55
N LEU A 151 1.81 8.05 3.79
CA LEU A 151 3.26 8.22 3.95
C LEU A 151 3.58 9.24 5.04
N LEU A 152 2.67 10.17 5.32
CA LEU A 152 2.81 11.16 6.36
C LEU A 152 2.17 10.66 7.65
N SER A 153 2.94 10.68 8.72
CA SER A 153 2.39 10.61 10.07
C SER A 153 1.88 11.97 10.51
N PHE A 154 0.83 11.96 11.32
CA PHE A 154 0.32 13.16 11.99
C PHE A 154 0.85 13.16 13.42
N ASP A 155 2.11 13.59 13.58
CA ASP A 155 2.66 13.87 14.89
C ASP A 155 2.08 15.21 15.37
N PRO A 156 1.28 15.24 16.46
CA PRO A 156 0.66 16.45 16.96
C PRO A 156 1.66 17.45 17.56
N GLY A 157 2.95 17.17 17.50
CA GLY A 157 4.03 18.05 17.97
C GLY A 157 4.53 17.67 19.37
N LYS A 158 5.77 18.06 19.63
CA LYS A 158 6.51 17.62 20.82
C LYS A 158 6.06 18.25 22.15
N PHE A 159 5.25 19.30 22.11
CA PHE A 159 4.98 20.13 23.30
C PHE A 159 3.68 19.80 24.04
N ASP A 160 2.74 19.12 23.39
CA ASP A 160 1.41 18.86 23.97
C ASP A 160 1.02 17.37 23.96
N VAL A 161 1.95 16.47 23.58
CA VAL A 161 1.67 15.04 23.47
C VAL A 161 2.16 14.33 24.71
N THR A 162 1.22 13.80 25.46
CA THR A 162 1.49 12.92 26.60
C THR A 162 1.69 11.46 26.20
N CYS A 163 1.42 11.12 24.93
CA CYS A 163 1.54 9.75 24.43
C CYS A 163 1.64 9.75 22.89
N HIS A 164 2.68 9.16 22.35
CA HIS A 164 2.83 8.92 20.92
C HIS A 164 2.23 7.58 20.50
N VAL A 165 1.70 7.49 19.28
CA VAL A 165 1.20 6.24 18.74
C VAL A 165 2.27 5.64 17.81
N ASP A 166 3.40 5.23 18.40
CA ASP A 166 4.59 4.72 17.73
C ASP A 166 4.96 3.28 18.10
N GLY A 167 4.13 2.65 18.96
CA GLY A 167 4.40 1.29 19.47
C GLY A 167 5.28 1.27 20.73
N ASP A 168 5.98 2.35 21.07
CA ASP A 168 6.67 2.50 22.34
C ASP A 168 5.66 2.89 23.45
N VAL A 169 5.76 2.25 24.59
CA VAL A 169 4.89 2.53 25.75
C VAL A 169 5.58 3.30 26.86
N SER A 170 6.84 3.66 26.69
CA SER A 170 7.63 4.37 27.70
C SER A 170 7.10 5.77 28.00
N ASP A 171 6.47 6.41 27.03
CA ASP A 171 5.84 7.73 27.16
C ASP A 171 4.50 7.69 27.94
N ARG A 172 3.99 6.49 28.26
CA ARG A 172 2.77 6.27 29.06
C ARG A 172 3.06 6.13 30.56
N GLU A 173 4.30 6.25 30.95
CA GLU A 173 4.69 6.16 32.36
C GLU A 173 4.07 7.33 33.14
N GLY A 174 3.23 7.02 34.12
CA GLY A 174 2.48 8.01 34.92
C GLY A 174 1.09 8.39 34.38
N VAL A 175 0.67 7.88 33.23
CA VAL A 175 -0.69 8.08 32.72
C VAL A 175 -1.67 7.23 33.51
N VAL A 176 -2.63 7.88 34.16
CA VAL A 176 -3.71 7.18 34.90
C VAL A 176 -4.78 6.73 33.91
N PRO A 177 -5.10 5.43 33.84
CA PRO A 177 -6.18 4.96 32.97
C PRO A 177 -7.53 5.60 33.33
N ILE A 178 -8.23 6.13 32.34
CA ILE A 178 -9.58 6.74 32.53
C ILE A 178 -10.68 5.66 32.57
N ILE A 179 -10.34 4.42 32.23
CA ILE A 179 -11.30 3.30 32.22
C ILE A 179 -11.04 2.42 33.44
N GLN A 180 -12.01 2.36 34.31
CA GLN A 180 -12.12 1.36 35.35
C GLN A 180 -12.87 0.14 34.82
#